data_e4e9da28739c0436c4cb429fb77dba7c
#
_entry.id   e4e9da28739c0436c4cb429fb77dba7c
#
_cell.length_a   1.000
_cell.length_b   1.000
_cell.length_c   1.000
_cell.angle_alpha   90.00
_cell.angle_beta   90.00
_cell.angle_gamma   90.00
#
_symmetry.space_group_name_H-M   'P 1'
#
loop_
_entity.id
_entity.type
_entity.pdbx_description
1 polymer ?
#
loop_
_entity_poly.entity_id
_entity_poly.type
_entity_poly.pdbx_seq_one_letter_code
_entity_poly.pdbx_strand_id
1 'polypeptide(L)'
;MTPRPSPMYLFIAAVSWPLLKGLFRLREKGKEHLPAAGGFVLAANHNSNFDPWPLGITLFPKRYLRFMGKSELFWTPFKQFATAAGAFPVRRGQADMEAMATATQLCREGHIVVMFPEGTRRKKGLRKKYEARAHTGAARIALDANVPLVPAGIVGTDRLGKLAQLRVAYGPPIQLDDLAGREDAPQVATERLMAAIEDLVASA
;
A
#
# COMPACT_ATOMS: atom_id res chain seq x y z
N MET A 1 10.83 -15.06 -9.54
CA MET A 1 9.48 -15.54 -9.96
C MET A 1 8.42 -14.65 -9.33
N THR A 2 7.30 -14.37 -9.99
CA THR A 2 6.19 -13.60 -9.36
C THR A 2 5.35 -14.57 -8.52
N PRO A 3 5.17 -14.32 -7.21
CA PRO A 3 4.39 -15.21 -6.36
C PRO A 3 2.93 -15.30 -6.82
N ARG A 4 2.33 -16.47 -6.70
CA ARG A 4 0.92 -16.70 -7.07
C ARG A 4 0.00 -16.39 -5.90
N PRO A 5 -1.15 -15.74 -6.13
CA PRO A 5 -2.15 -15.51 -5.10
C PRO A 5 -2.79 -16.83 -4.65
N SER A 6 -3.26 -16.86 -3.39
CA SER A 6 -4.02 -18.01 -2.87
C SER A 6 -5.37 -18.15 -3.59
N PRO A 7 -5.97 -19.35 -3.66
CA PRO A 7 -7.32 -19.53 -4.21
C PRO A 7 -8.37 -18.63 -3.53
N MET A 8 -8.26 -18.44 -2.22
CA MET A 8 -9.13 -17.55 -1.46
C MET A 8 -8.96 -16.08 -1.89
N TYR A 9 -7.72 -15.63 -2.13
CA TYR A 9 -7.48 -14.28 -2.65
C TYR A 9 -8.13 -14.08 -4.02
N LEU A 10 -7.98 -15.07 -4.91
CA LEU A 10 -8.60 -15.05 -6.23
C LEU A 10 -10.12 -14.99 -6.14
N PHE A 11 -10.72 -15.77 -5.24
CA PHE A 11 -12.16 -15.75 -4.99
C PHE A 11 -12.64 -14.38 -4.48
N ILE A 12 -11.97 -13.83 -3.45
CA ILE A 12 -12.29 -12.49 -2.91
C ILE A 12 -12.17 -11.44 -4.02
N ALA A 13 -11.10 -11.50 -4.83
CA ALA A 13 -10.88 -10.54 -5.90
C ALA A 13 -11.94 -10.67 -7.01
N ALA A 14 -12.31 -11.89 -7.41
CA ALA A 14 -13.32 -12.14 -8.43
C ALA A 14 -14.72 -11.61 -8.02
N VAL A 15 -15.10 -11.82 -6.75
CA VAL A 15 -16.36 -11.29 -6.21
C VAL A 15 -16.30 -9.77 -6.04
N SER A 16 -15.17 -9.24 -5.62
CA SER A 16 -14.98 -7.80 -5.38
C SER A 16 -14.87 -6.99 -6.66
N TRP A 17 -14.33 -7.59 -7.73
CA TRP A 17 -14.07 -6.89 -8.99
C TRP A 17 -15.33 -6.25 -9.61
N PRO A 18 -16.45 -6.98 -9.83
CA PRO A 18 -17.68 -6.39 -10.37
C PRO A 18 -18.28 -5.35 -9.43
N LEU A 19 -18.17 -5.54 -8.10
CA LEU A 19 -18.64 -4.59 -7.12
C LEU A 19 -17.87 -3.26 -7.20
N LEU A 20 -16.54 -3.32 -7.25
CA LEU A 20 -15.71 -2.11 -7.32
C LEU A 20 -15.83 -1.43 -8.68
N LYS A 21 -15.83 -2.17 -9.78
CA LYS A 21 -15.94 -1.62 -11.14
C LYS A 21 -17.34 -1.11 -11.46
N GLY A 22 -18.40 -1.83 -11.05
CA GLY A 22 -19.79 -1.48 -11.30
C GLY A 22 -20.32 -0.45 -10.30
N LEU A 23 -20.48 -0.86 -9.03
CA LEU A 23 -21.13 -0.03 -8.02
C LEU A 23 -20.30 1.20 -7.64
N PHE A 24 -19.00 1.00 -7.36
CA PHE A 24 -18.09 2.09 -6.98
C PHE A 24 -17.40 2.74 -8.16
N ARG A 25 -17.65 2.30 -9.38
CA ARG A 25 -17.12 2.89 -10.62
C ARG A 25 -15.61 3.12 -10.55
N LEU A 26 -14.88 2.12 -10.00
CA LEU A 26 -13.44 2.19 -9.79
C LEU A 26 -12.72 2.53 -11.10
N ARG A 27 -11.97 3.60 -11.10
CA ARG A 27 -11.07 4.01 -12.18
C ARG A 27 -9.62 3.96 -11.71
N GLU A 28 -8.76 3.53 -12.59
CA GLU A 28 -7.30 3.54 -12.38
C GLU A 28 -6.58 4.25 -13.50
N LYS A 29 -5.46 4.89 -13.18
CA LYS A 29 -4.51 5.47 -14.14
C LYS A 29 -3.07 5.23 -13.69
N GLY A 30 -2.12 5.32 -14.62
CA GLY A 30 -0.69 5.19 -14.33
C GLY A 30 -0.22 3.75 -14.11
N LYS A 31 -0.99 2.72 -14.48
CA LYS A 31 -0.58 1.31 -14.29
C LYS A 31 0.68 0.94 -15.06
N GLU A 32 1.00 1.67 -16.09
CA GLU A 32 2.22 1.55 -16.88
C GLU A 32 3.49 1.85 -16.06
N HIS A 33 3.37 2.59 -14.97
CA HIS A 33 4.48 2.87 -14.04
C HIS A 33 4.79 1.70 -13.10
N LEU A 34 3.88 0.72 -12.99
CA LEU A 34 4.09 -0.40 -12.08
C LEU A 34 5.14 -1.36 -12.65
N PRO A 35 6.11 -1.81 -11.84
CA PRO A 35 7.07 -2.81 -12.25
C PRO A 35 6.37 -4.08 -12.77
N ALA A 36 6.73 -4.51 -13.97
CA ALA A 36 6.11 -5.66 -14.62
C ALA A 36 6.40 -6.99 -13.88
N ALA A 37 7.55 -7.08 -13.22
CA ALA A 37 8.00 -8.25 -12.46
C ALA A 37 8.78 -7.82 -11.21
N GLY A 38 9.10 -8.78 -10.35
CA GLY A 38 9.81 -8.54 -9.10
C GLY A 38 8.92 -7.94 -8.00
N GLY A 39 9.49 -7.77 -6.82
CA GLY A 39 8.84 -7.11 -5.69
C GLY A 39 8.99 -5.59 -5.75
N PHE A 40 8.11 -4.89 -5.08
CA PHE A 40 8.23 -3.46 -4.85
C PHE A 40 7.41 -3.02 -3.64
N VAL A 41 7.72 -1.86 -3.11
CA VAL A 41 6.90 -1.20 -2.09
C VAL A 41 5.92 -0.28 -2.79
N LEU A 42 4.62 -0.50 -2.57
CA LEU A 42 3.55 0.37 -3.03
C LEU A 42 3.10 1.26 -1.86
N ALA A 43 3.40 2.54 -1.91
CA ALA A 43 3.09 3.47 -0.83
C ALA A 43 1.95 4.41 -1.22
N ALA A 44 0.93 4.53 -0.37
CA ALA A 44 -0.27 5.31 -0.66
C ALA A 44 -0.72 6.16 0.53
N ASN A 45 -1.55 7.18 0.27
CA ASN A 45 -2.28 7.90 1.31
C ASN A 45 -3.26 6.98 2.05
N HIS A 46 -3.59 7.31 3.32
CA HIS A 46 -4.45 6.47 4.16
C HIS A 46 -5.70 7.20 4.65
N ASN A 47 -6.83 6.95 3.99
CA ASN A 47 -8.12 7.57 4.28
C ASN A 47 -9.08 6.61 5.02
N SER A 48 -8.98 5.30 4.75
CA SER A 48 -9.93 4.29 5.20
C SER A 48 -9.27 2.93 5.45
N ASN A 49 -9.89 2.08 6.28
CA ASN A 49 -9.50 0.66 6.39
C ASN A 49 -9.65 -0.11 5.08
N PHE A 50 -10.42 0.43 4.15
CA PHE A 50 -10.69 -0.18 2.85
C PHE A 50 -9.68 0.20 1.76
N ASP A 51 -8.67 1.05 2.05
CA ASP A 51 -7.68 1.48 1.06
C ASP A 51 -6.94 0.33 0.37
N PRO A 52 -6.57 -0.78 1.04
CA PRO A 52 -5.95 -1.92 0.36
C PRO A 52 -6.86 -2.60 -0.67
N TRP A 53 -8.17 -2.47 -0.52
CA TRP A 53 -9.15 -3.16 -1.37
C TRP A 53 -9.12 -2.69 -2.83
N PRO A 54 -9.32 -1.39 -3.16
CA PRO A 54 -9.19 -0.92 -4.55
C PRO A 54 -7.77 -1.11 -5.10
N LEU A 55 -6.70 -0.95 -4.30
CA LEU A 55 -5.34 -1.23 -4.73
C LEU A 55 -5.17 -2.69 -5.17
N GLY A 56 -5.67 -3.65 -4.38
CA GLY A 56 -5.59 -5.07 -4.72
C GLY A 56 -6.35 -5.42 -5.99
N ILE A 57 -7.56 -4.86 -6.16
CA ILE A 57 -8.39 -5.13 -7.32
C ILE A 57 -7.80 -4.56 -8.62
N THR A 58 -7.13 -3.42 -8.57
CA THR A 58 -6.48 -2.86 -9.77
C THR A 58 -5.29 -3.67 -10.25
N LEU A 59 -4.68 -4.48 -9.39
CA LEU A 59 -3.57 -5.40 -9.73
C LEU A 59 -4.03 -6.79 -10.16
N PHE A 60 -5.27 -7.16 -9.83
CA PHE A 60 -5.86 -8.44 -10.19
C PHE A 60 -6.05 -8.57 -11.73
N PRO A 61 -5.89 -9.74 -12.34
CA PRO A 61 -5.51 -11.05 -11.76
C PRO A 61 -3.99 -11.31 -11.75
N LYS A 62 -3.19 -10.42 -12.31
CA LYS A 62 -1.76 -10.67 -12.58
C LYS A 62 -0.90 -10.69 -11.32
N ARG A 63 -1.24 -9.84 -10.35
CA ARG A 63 -0.47 -9.65 -9.12
C ARG A 63 -1.38 -9.42 -7.92
N TYR A 64 -0.87 -9.60 -6.71
CA TYR A 64 -1.62 -9.38 -5.48
C TYR A 64 -0.78 -8.67 -4.43
N LEU A 65 -1.46 -8.02 -3.50
CA LEU A 65 -0.85 -7.24 -2.45
C LEU A 65 -0.59 -8.04 -1.19
N ARG A 66 0.50 -7.67 -0.51
CA ARG A 66 0.74 -7.99 0.90
C ARG A 66 0.63 -6.70 1.69
N PHE A 67 -0.08 -6.71 2.81
CA PHE A 67 -0.26 -5.52 3.64
C PHE A 67 -0.18 -5.84 5.13
N MET A 68 0.27 -4.86 5.91
CA MET A 68 0.37 -4.97 7.35
C MET A 68 -1.02 -4.90 8.00
N GLY A 69 -1.46 -5.98 8.62
CA GLY A 69 -2.68 -6.03 9.43
C GLY A 69 -2.37 -5.96 10.92
N LYS A 70 -3.24 -5.33 11.71
CA LYS A 70 -3.09 -5.34 13.17
C LYS A 70 -3.02 -6.78 13.68
N SER A 71 -2.11 -7.05 14.62
CA SER A 71 -1.97 -8.39 15.23
C SER A 71 -3.28 -8.93 15.81
N GLU A 72 -4.15 -8.05 16.32
CA GLU A 72 -5.46 -8.40 16.84
C GLU A 72 -6.43 -8.98 15.81
N LEU A 73 -6.17 -8.77 14.51
CA LEU A 73 -6.97 -9.36 13.42
C LEU A 73 -6.59 -10.83 13.16
N PHE A 74 -5.48 -11.31 13.72
CA PHE A 74 -4.96 -12.66 13.48
C PHE A 74 -5.36 -13.68 14.56
N TRP A 75 -6.51 -13.48 15.19
CA TRP A 75 -7.13 -14.50 16.07
C TRP A 75 -7.95 -15.51 15.25
N THR A 76 -8.08 -16.72 15.76
CA THR A 76 -8.88 -17.78 15.13
C THR A 76 -10.39 -17.49 15.26
N PRO A 77 -11.21 -17.54 14.17
CA PRO A 77 -10.93 -18.06 12.84
C PRO A 77 -10.43 -17.02 11.82
N PHE A 78 -10.39 -15.73 12.17
CA PHE A 78 -10.06 -14.61 11.25
C PHE A 78 -8.63 -14.67 10.70
N LYS A 79 -7.69 -15.30 11.40
CA LYS A 79 -6.29 -15.43 10.97
C LYS A 79 -6.17 -16.01 9.55
N GLN A 80 -6.89 -17.10 9.27
CA GLN A 80 -6.81 -17.76 7.98
C GLN A 80 -7.33 -16.86 6.86
N PHE A 81 -8.45 -16.17 7.10
CA PHE A 81 -9.01 -15.22 6.15
C PHE A 81 -8.08 -14.02 5.90
N ALA A 82 -7.58 -13.37 6.96
CA ALA A 82 -6.68 -12.23 6.84
C ALA A 82 -5.39 -12.60 6.08
N THR A 83 -4.79 -13.75 6.41
CA THR A 83 -3.59 -14.24 5.72
C THR A 83 -3.89 -14.56 4.25
N ALA A 84 -5.01 -15.21 3.97
CA ALA A 84 -5.42 -15.54 2.61
C ALA A 84 -5.73 -14.28 1.77
N ALA A 85 -6.22 -13.21 2.41
CA ALA A 85 -6.43 -11.91 1.79
C ALA A 85 -5.12 -11.11 1.60
N GLY A 86 -3.96 -11.65 2.00
CA GLY A 86 -2.66 -11.02 1.80
C GLY A 86 -2.12 -10.26 3.00
N ALA A 87 -2.84 -10.22 4.13
CA ALA A 87 -2.36 -9.56 5.33
C ALA A 87 -1.24 -10.35 6.04
N PHE A 88 -0.32 -9.64 6.71
CA PHE A 88 0.62 -10.20 7.68
C PHE A 88 0.60 -9.35 8.96
N PRO A 89 0.85 -9.95 10.14
CA PRO A 89 0.65 -9.27 11.41
C PRO A 89 1.70 -8.18 11.67
N VAL A 90 1.27 -7.09 12.31
CA VAL A 90 2.13 -6.03 12.84
C VAL A 90 1.64 -5.60 14.24
N ARG A 91 2.55 -5.40 15.16
CA ARG A 91 2.30 -4.82 16.48
C ARG A 91 2.40 -3.30 16.40
N ARG A 92 1.27 -2.62 16.37
CA ARG A 92 1.23 -1.14 16.27
C ARG A 92 1.69 -0.49 17.58
N GLY A 93 2.38 0.64 17.45
CA GLY A 93 2.82 1.45 18.60
C GLY A 93 4.23 1.17 19.10
N GLN A 94 4.89 0.15 18.59
CA GLN A 94 6.32 -0.10 18.74
C GLN A 94 6.96 -0.11 17.36
N ALA A 95 8.26 0.25 17.26
CA ALA A 95 9.01 0.00 16.03
C ALA A 95 9.09 -1.52 15.85
N ASP A 96 8.11 -2.09 15.13
CA ASP A 96 8.02 -3.54 14.94
C ASP A 96 9.08 -3.97 13.91
N MET A 97 10.29 -4.21 14.41
CA MET A 97 11.43 -4.63 13.60
C MET A 97 11.16 -5.95 12.88
N GLU A 98 10.35 -6.84 13.48
CA GLU A 98 9.97 -8.12 12.88
C GLU A 98 9.06 -7.91 11.67
N ALA A 99 8.07 -7.00 11.80
CA ALA A 99 7.19 -6.67 10.68
C ALA A 99 7.95 -5.97 9.54
N MET A 100 8.91 -5.11 9.87
CA MET A 100 9.77 -4.47 8.86
C MET A 100 10.65 -5.50 8.14
N ALA A 101 11.31 -6.40 8.87
CA ALA A 101 12.10 -7.48 8.31
C ALA A 101 11.25 -8.41 7.42
N THR A 102 10.04 -8.75 7.87
CA THR A 102 9.08 -9.55 7.09
C THR A 102 8.70 -8.83 5.79
N ALA A 103 8.41 -7.53 5.84
CA ALA A 103 8.08 -6.75 4.65
C ALA A 103 9.24 -6.68 3.66
N THR A 104 10.46 -6.46 4.15
CA THR A 104 11.69 -6.46 3.35
C THR A 104 11.90 -7.81 2.67
N GLN A 105 11.75 -8.90 3.41
CA GLN A 105 11.88 -10.26 2.87
C GLN A 105 10.81 -10.56 1.80
N LEU A 106 9.55 -10.19 2.04
CA LEU A 106 8.48 -10.33 1.06
C LEU A 106 8.79 -9.57 -0.24
N CYS A 107 9.34 -8.35 -0.15
CA CYS A 107 9.76 -7.61 -1.34
C CYS A 107 10.87 -8.35 -2.11
N ARG A 108 11.88 -8.90 -1.42
CA ARG A 108 12.95 -9.71 -2.05
C ARG A 108 12.42 -10.96 -2.74
N GLU A 109 11.37 -11.56 -2.20
CA GLU A 109 10.67 -12.72 -2.75
C GLU A 109 9.75 -12.38 -3.94
N GLY A 110 9.69 -11.11 -4.33
CA GLY A 110 8.91 -10.65 -5.48
C GLY A 110 7.47 -10.25 -5.16
N HIS A 111 7.11 -10.11 -3.88
CA HIS A 111 5.80 -9.62 -3.47
C HIS A 111 5.69 -8.10 -3.55
N ILE A 112 4.46 -7.63 -3.71
CA ILE A 112 4.12 -6.21 -3.57
C ILE A 112 3.69 -5.96 -2.13
N VAL A 113 4.43 -5.13 -1.40
CA VAL A 113 4.09 -4.74 -0.04
C VAL A 113 3.47 -3.35 -0.03
N VAL A 114 2.24 -3.24 0.48
CA VAL A 114 1.56 -1.95 0.63
C VAL A 114 1.92 -1.31 1.96
N MET A 115 2.29 -0.03 1.90
CA MET A 115 2.60 0.80 3.04
C MET A 115 1.80 2.09 3.02
N PHE A 116 1.46 2.60 4.20
CA PHE A 116 0.80 3.89 4.38
C PHE A 116 1.73 4.78 5.23
N PRO A 117 2.57 5.61 4.60
CA PRO A 117 3.59 6.38 5.32
C PRO A 117 3.02 7.41 6.30
N GLU A 118 1.74 7.77 6.18
CA GLU A 118 1.05 8.64 7.15
C GLU A 118 0.89 7.96 8.54
N GLY A 119 1.06 6.65 8.65
CA GLY A 119 0.99 5.85 9.87
C GLY A 119 -0.40 5.76 10.51
N THR A 120 -1.21 6.79 10.36
CA THR A 120 -2.58 6.87 10.89
C THR A 120 -3.52 7.46 9.85
N ARG A 121 -4.78 6.99 9.85
CA ARG A 121 -5.82 7.51 8.95
C ARG A 121 -6.13 8.97 9.23
N ARG A 122 -6.36 9.76 8.19
CA ARG A 122 -6.86 11.14 8.33
C ARG A 122 -8.27 11.10 8.92
N LYS A 123 -8.43 11.52 10.18
CA LYS A 123 -9.75 11.70 10.78
C LYS A 123 -10.36 13.02 10.30
N LYS A 124 -11.60 12.98 9.75
CA LYS A 124 -12.37 14.18 9.44
C LYS A 124 -12.52 15.05 10.70
N GLY A 125 -12.23 16.35 10.58
CA GLY A 125 -12.56 17.35 11.59
C GLY A 125 -11.47 17.75 12.57
N LEU A 126 -10.37 17.03 12.67
CA LEU A 126 -9.20 17.50 13.41
C LEU A 126 -8.23 18.17 12.43
N ARG A 127 -8.27 19.50 12.35
CA ARG A 127 -7.16 20.29 11.81
C ARG A 127 -5.94 19.86 12.62
N LYS A 128 -5.02 19.11 11.99
CA LYS A 128 -3.79 18.67 12.63
C LYS A 128 -2.99 19.91 13.04
N LYS A 129 -2.93 20.15 14.33
CA LYS A 129 -2.02 21.12 14.95
C LYS A 129 -0.57 20.60 14.92
N TYR A 130 -0.38 19.36 14.45
CA TYR A 130 0.90 18.69 14.20
C TYR A 130 0.84 18.11 12.79
N GLU A 131 1.70 18.59 11.90
CA GLU A 131 2.07 17.85 10.70
C GLU A 131 2.66 16.52 11.18
N ALA A 132 1.89 15.45 11.05
CA ALA A 132 2.40 14.12 11.41
C ALA A 132 3.54 13.82 10.44
N ARG A 133 4.75 13.82 10.97
CA ARG A 133 5.95 13.50 10.22
C ARG A 133 5.75 12.14 9.59
N ALA A 134 5.86 12.06 8.27
CA ALA A 134 5.68 10.81 7.56
C ALA A 134 6.70 9.78 8.06
N HIS A 135 6.27 8.54 8.24
CA HIS A 135 7.14 7.46 8.70
C HIS A 135 8.03 6.97 7.57
N THR A 136 9.31 6.84 7.84
CA THR A 136 10.32 6.39 6.86
C THR A 136 10.25 4.88 6.53
N GLY A 137 9.30 4.14 7.10
CA GLY A 137 9.21 2.69 6.97
C GLY A 137 9.13 2.19 5.53
N ALA A 138 8.32 2.84 4.67
CA ALA A 138 8.19 2.46 3.27
C ALA A 138 9.52 2.64 2.52
N ALA A 139 10.19 3.77 2.72
CA ALA A 139 11.49 4.06 2.12
C ALA A 139 12.57 3.10 2.61
N ARG A 140 12.62 2.81 3.93
CA ARG A 140 13.56 1.83 4.50
C ARG A 140 13.39 0.45 3.88
N ILE A 141 12.16 -0.07 3.81
CA ILE A 141 11.91 -1.37 3.19
C ILE A 141 12.40 -1.39 1.73
N ALA A 142 12.11 -0.34 0.96
CA ALA A 142 12.52 -0.26 -0.43
C ALA A 142 14.04 -0.25 -0.60
N LEU A 143 14.73 0.57 0.21
CA LEU A 143 16.19 0.65 0.22
C LEU A 143 16.83 -0.67 0.69
N ASP A 144 16.37 -1.23 1.81
CA ASP A 144 16.92 -2.47 2.39
C ASP A 144 16.69 -3.69 1.50
N ALA A 145 15.53 -3.73 0.80
CA ALA A 145 15.22 -4.80 -0.14
C ALA A 145 15.84 -4.59 -1.53
N ASN A 146 16.35 -3.40 -1.81
CA ASN A 146 16.80 -2.96 -3.14
C ASN A 146 15.71 -3.17 -4.21
N VAL A 147 14.51 -2.62 -3.94
CA VAL A 147 13.34 -2.71 -4.84
C VAL A 147 12.74 -1.32 -5.09
N PRO A 148 11.98 -1.16 -6.18
CA PRO A 148 11.30 0.10 -6.46
C PRO A 148 10.35 0.54 -5.34
N LEU A 149 10.30 1.84 -5.07
CA LEU A 149 9.34 2.52 -4.21
C LEU A 149 8.33 3.25 -5.10
N VAL A 150 7.10 2.76 -5.17
CA VAL A 150 6.07 3.26 -6.09
C VAL A 150 5.02 4.05 -5.34
N PRO A 151 4.78 5.33 -5.68
CA PRO A 151 3.71 6.13 -5.08
C PRO A 151 2.35 5.78 -5.67
N ALA A 152 1.30 5.83 -4.84
CA ALA A 152 -0.08 5.72 -5.29
C ALA A 152 -1.00 6.72 -4.57
N GLY A 153 -1.97 7.26 -5.28
CA GLY A 153 -3.03 8.12 -4.75
C GLY A 153 -4.36 7.37 -4.74
N ILE A 154 -5.09 7.39 -3.61
CA ILE A 154 -6.40 6.77 -3.44
C ILE A 154 -7.43 7.82 -3.06
N VAL A 155 -8.56 7.84 -3.77
CA VAL A 155 -9.67 8.78 -3.51
C VAL A 155 -10.99 8.02 -3.43
N GLY A 156 -11.86 8.41 -2.49
CA GLY A 156 -13.24 7.94 -2.37
C GLY A 156 -13.49 6.85 -1.33
N THR A 157 -12.46 6.18 -0.80
CA THR A 157 -12.59 5.12 0.21
C THR A 157 -13.15 5.58 1.55
N ASP A 158 -13.02 6.85 1.89
CA ASP A 158 -13.61 7.48 3.08
C ASP A 158 -15.12 7.74 2.93
N ARG A 159 -15.67 7.58 1.72
CA ARG A 159 -17.06 7.87 1.36
C ARG A 159 -17.78 6.69 0.73
N LEU A 160 -17.38 5.45 1.04
CA LEU A 160 -18.00 4.22 0.52
C LEU A 160 -19.51 4.16 0.82
N GLY A 161 -19.94 4.56 2.02
CA GLY A 161 -21.35 4.60 2.40
C GLY A 161 -22.20 5.60 1.57
N LYS A 162 -21.56 6.48 0.81
CA LYS A 162 -22.20 7.40 -0.14
C LYS A 162 -22.05 6.95 -1.60
N LEU A 163 -21.58 5.74 -1.85
CA LEU A 163 -21.29 5.18 -3.16
C LEU A 163 -20.39 6.11 -4.00
N ALA A 164 -19.45 6.79 -3.34
CA ALA A 164 -18.51 7.68 -4.01
C ALA A 164 -17.69 6.89 -5.02
N GLN A 165 -17.38 7.52 -6.14
CA GLN A 165 -16.47 6.94 -7.13
C GLN A 165 -15.09 6.70 -6.52
N LEU A 166 -14.57 5.49 -6.69
CA LEU A 166 -13.22 5.14 -6.30
C LEU A 166 -12.24 5.45 -7.43
N ARG A 167 -11.12 6.05 -7.07
CA ARG A 167 -10.04 6.34 -8.02
C ARG A 167 -8.71 5.95 -7.41
N VAL A 168 -7.87 5.33 -8.23
CA VAL A 168 -6.49 4.96 -7.89
C VAL A 168 -5.58 5.50 -8.98
N ALA A 169 -4.53 6.21 -8.59
CA ALA A 169 -3.52 6.71 -9.49
C ALA A 169 -2.15 6.18 -9.05
N TYR A 170 -1.35 5.70 -10.00
CA TYR A 170 0.02 5.23 -9.77
C TYR A 170 1.00 6.21 -10.42
N GLY A 171 2.06 6.56 -9.71
CA GLY A 171 3.16 7.37 -10.24
C GLY A 171 4.38 6.53 -10.60
N PRO A 172 5.35 7.14 -11.28
CA PRO A 172 6.64 6.50 -11.54
C PRO A 172 7.35 6.17 -10.23
N PRO A 173 8.19 5.12 -10.21
CA PRO A 173 9.01 4.80 -9.05
C PRO A 173 9.84 6.02 -8.60
N ILE A 174 9.94 6.20 -7.30
CA ILE A 174 10.75 7.26 -6.70
C ILE A 174 12.23 6.99 -7.01
N GLN A 175 12.95 8.02 -7.47
CA GLN A 175 14.39 7.95 -7.70
C GLN A 175 15.12 7.74 -6.37
N LEU A 176 15.89 6.65 -6.27
CA LEU A 176 16.64 6.26 -5.07
C LEU A 176 18.15 6.13 -5.33
N ASP A 177 18.60 6.08 -6.58
CA ASP A 177 19.99 5.78 -6.95
C ASP A 177 20.98 6.83 -6.42
N ASP A 178 20.57 8.10 -6.35
CA ASP A 178 21.33 9.22 -5.82
C ASP A 178 21.42 9.24 -4.29
N LEU A 179 20.72 8.34 -3.62
CA LEU A 179 20.66 8.23 -2.16
C LEU A 179 21.56 7.12 -1.60
N ALA A 180 22.24 6.37 -2.47
CA ALA A 180 23.09 5.26 -2.05
C ALA A 180 24.21 5.74 -1.09
N GLY A 181 24.32 5.06 0.07
CA GLY A 181 25.33 5.37 1.09
C GLY A 181 25.04 6.61 1.95
N ARG A 182 23.95 7.31 1.75
CA ARG A 182 23.59 8.48 2.57
C ARG A 182 22.85 8.04 3.85
N GLU A 183 23.21 8.63 4.97
CA GLU A 183 22.55 8.39 6.27
C GLU A 183 21.10 8.86 6.29
N ASP A 184 20.81 9.96 5.58
CA ASP A 184 19.48 10.57 5.46
C ASP A 184 18.64 9.99 4.31
N ALA A 185 19.13 8.97 3.58
CA ALA A 185 18.45 8.38 2.43
C ALA A 185 16.97 8.03 2.69
N PRO A 186 16.59 7.37 3.82
CA PRO A 186 15.19 7.07 4.09
C PRO A 186 14.32 8.32 4.27
N GLN A 187 14.90 9.39 4.79
CA GLN A 187 14.21 10.66 5.00
C GLN A 187 13.92 11.34 3.68
N VAL A 188 14.95 11.53 2.86
CA VAL A 188 14.83 12.17 1.54
C VAL A 188 13.90 11.38 0.62
N ALA A 189 14.02 10.05 0.61
CA ALA A 189 13.10 9.18 -0.15
C ALA A 189 11.65 9.33 0.30
N THR A 190 11.41 9.48 1.63
CA THR A 190 10.07 9.69 2.18
C THR A 190 9.50 11.05 1.77
N GLU A 191 10.30 12.10 1.77
CA GLU A 191 9.87 13.45 1.33
C GLU A 191 9.45 13.43 -0.15
N ARG A 192 10.27 12.85 -1.02
CA ARG A 192 9.94 12.66 -2.45
C ARG A 192 8.66 11.84 -2.63
N LEU A 193 8.53 10.75 -1.86
CA LEU A 193 7.37 9.89 -1.88
C LEU A 193 6.09 10.66 -1.49
N MET A 194 6.13 11.42 -0.41
CA MET A 194 4.95 12.15 0.07
C MET A 194 4.51 13.23 -0.91
N ALA A 195 5.44 13.97 -1.51
CA ALA A 195 5.13 14.94 -2.57
C ALA A 195 4.44 14.25 -3.76
N ALA A 196 4.98 13.12 -4.22
CA ALA A 196 4.39 12.36 -5.33
C ALA A 196 2.99 11.83 -5.00
N ILE A 197 2.76 11.36 -3.75
CA ILE A 197 1.42 10.91 -3.31
C ILE A 197 0.42 12.07 -3.30
N GLU A 198 0.82 13.26 -2.83
CA GLU A 198 -0.04 14.46 -2.81
C GLU A 198 -0.46 14.86 -4.21
N ASP A 199 0.46 14.91 -5.15
CA ASP A 199 0.20 15.21 -6.57
C ASP A 199 -0.76 14.19 -7.20
N LEU A 200 -0.58 12.90 -6.91
CA LEU A 200 -1.45 11.83 -7.40
C LEU A 200 -2.87 11.94 -6.83
N VAL A 201 -3.02 12.28 -5.56
CA VAL A 201 -4.33 12.49 -4.93
C VAL A 201 -5.03 13.72 -5.51
N ALA A 202 -4.30 14.81 -5.74
CA ALA A 202 -4.84 16.04 -6.32
C ALA A 202 -5.31 15.85 -7.77
N SER A 203 -4.60 15.01 -8.53
CA SER A 203 -4.89 14.75 -9.96
C SER A 203 -5.81 13.56 -10.22
N ALA A 204 -6.22 12.84 -9.18
CA ALA A 204 -7.00 11.59 -9.29
C ALA A 204 -8.48 11.81 -9.60
#